data_5c14d7733f10c43d5a764f8e0ff80117
#
_entry.id   5c14d7733f10c43d5a764f8e0ff80117
#
_cell.length_a   1.000
_cell.length_b   1.000
_cell.length_c   1.000
_cell.angle_alpha   90.00
_cell.angle_beta   90.00
_cell.angle_gamma   90.00
#
_symmetry.space_group_name_H-M   'P 1'
#
loop_
_entity.id
_entity.type
_entity.pdbx_description
1 polymer ?
#
loop_
_entity_poly.entity_id
_entity_poly.type
_entity_poly.pdbx_seq_one_letter_code
_entity_poly.pdbx_strand_id
1 'polypeptide(L)'
;MSLNFDKVGKYLGRVEGGKYDKKIISVTSDHKMDDEYCRSFKKITIDGKFQQIPDPETERQILYITGASGSGKSTYTANYIKNYRKLYPKNEVYCFSALKDDESLDVVKPKRVIIDESLVSSPIPIEEFANSCVVFDDIDVISDKKQRDA
;
A
#
# COMPACT_ATOMS: atom_id res chain seq x y z
N MET A 1 16.36 11.31 6.74
CA MET A 1 15.64 10.51 5.70
C MET A 1 15.95 11.14 4.35
N SER A 2 16.56 10.40 3.44
CA SER A 2 16.89 10.90 2.08
C SER A 2 16.34 9.96 1.01
N LEU A 3 15.90 10.52 -0.12
CA LEU A 3 15.50 9.76 -1.30
C LEU A 3 16.71 9.57 -2.22
N ASN A 4 16.87 8.37 -2.77
CA ASN A 4 17.97 8.04 -3.68
C ASN A 4 17.52 7.06 -4.77
N PHE A 5 18.34 6.96 -5.82
CA PHE A 5 18.18 5.98 -6.89
C PHE A 5 19.17 4.79 -6.78
N ASP A 6 19.92 4.73 -5.69
CA ASP A 6 21.05 3.80 -5.53
C ASP A 6 20.62 2.44 -4.97
N LYS A 7 19.30 2.23 -4.82
CA LYS A 7 18.69 1.04 -4.23
C LYS A 7 19.15 0.76 -2.78
N VAL A 8 19.55 1.80 -2.07
CA VAL A 8 19.96 1.72 -0.67
C VAL A 8 18.80 2.17 0.21
N GLY A 9 18.39 1.34 1.13
CA GLY A 9 17.27 1.60 2.04
C GLY A 9 15.96 0.98 1.58
N LYS A 10 14.84 1.48 2.10
CA LYS A 10 13.51 0.93 1.83
C LYS A 10 12.96 1.40 0.48
N TYR A 11 12.42 0.47 -0.28
CA TYR A 11 11.71 0.78 -1.52
C TYR A 11 10.52 1.70 -1.27
N LEU A 12 10.38 2.73 -2.12
CA LEU A 12 9.20 3.59 -2.15
C LEU A 12 8.38 3.41 -3.41
N GLY A 13 9.03 3.25 -4.55
CA GLY A 13 8.35 3.14 -5.81
C GLY A 13 9.28 3.19 -7.01
N ARG A 14 8.69 3.28 -8.18
CA ARG A 14 9.39 3.33 -9.46
C ARG A 14 8.96 4.55 -10.26
N VAL A 15 9.88 5.14 -11.01
CA VAL A 15 9.58 6.17 -12.00
C VAL A 15 9.03 5.51 -13.27
N GLU A 16 7.96 6.06 -13.83
CA GLU A 16 7.39 5.65 -15.10
C GLU A 16 7.49 6.80 -16.10
N GLY A 17 8.24 6.58 -17.16
CA GLY A 17 8.51 7.56 -18.21
C GLY A 17 9.60 8.57 -17.86
N GLY A 18 9.98 9.38 -18.85
CA GLY A 18 11.00 10.41 -18.72
C GLY A 18 12.42 9.89 -18.60
N LYS A 19 13.34 10.78 -18.24
CA LYS A 19 14.80 10.51 -18.16
C LYS A 19 15.15 9.39 -17.15
N TYR A 20 14.33 9.23 -16.12
CA TYR A 20 14.57 8.28 -15.04
C TYR A 20 13.64 7.06 -15.10
N ASP A 21 13.09 6.76 -16.29
CA ASP A 21 12.20 5.63 -16.50
C ASP A 21 12.77 4.34 -15.90
N LYS A 22 11.89 3.58 -15.23
CA LYS A 22 12.19 2.32 -14.53
C LYS A 22 13.15 2.42 -13.35
N LYS A 23 13.69 3.59 -13.01
CA LYS A 23 14.51 3.73 -11.80
C LYS A 23 13.67 3.55 -10.54
N ILE A 24 14.25 2.83 -9.59
CA ILE A 24 13.69 2.64 -8.26
C ILE A 24 14.05 3.82 -7.38
N ILE A 25 13.08 4.32 -6.64
CA ILE A 25 13.29 5.32 -5.59
C ILE A 25 13.30 4.57 -4.26
N SER A 26 14.38 4.73 -3.51
CA SER A 26 14.54 4.19 -2.16
C SER A 26 14.66 5.32 -1.15
N VAL A 27 14.23 5.06 0.08
CA VAL A 27 14.41 5.96 1.21
C VAL A 27 15.39 5.34 2.21
N THR A 28 16.40 6.12 2.58
CA THR A 28 17.33 5.75 3.65
C THR A 28 16.98 6.56 4.89
N SER A 29 16.74 5.87 6.00
CA SER A 29 16.67 6.50 7.32
C SER A 29 18.05 6.41 7.94
N ASP A 30 18.74 7.53 8.03
CA ASP A 30 19.99 7.59 8.75
C ASP A 30 19.71 8.14 10.15
N HIS A 31 19.86 7.29 11.17
CA HIS A 31 19.64 7.67 12.56
C HIS A 31 20.75 8.57 13.14
N LYS A 32 21.79 8.86 12.34
CA LYS A 32 22.94 9.69 12.72
C LYS A 32 22.97 11.05 11.99
N MET A 33 21.88 11.44 11.35
CA MET A 33 21.85 12.70 10.62
C MET A 33 21.73 13.86 11.61
N ASP A 34 22.81 14.61 11.74
CA ASP A 34 22.82 15.93 12.39
C ASP A 34 21.74 16.84 11.78
N ASP A 35 21.16 17.71 12.61
CA ASP A 35 20.12 18.67 12.22
C ASP A 35 20.45 19.51 10.98
N GLU A 36 21.72 19.68 10.67
CA GLU A 36 22.24 20.42 9.51
C GLU A 36 21.93 19.68 8.17
N TYR A 37 21.89 18.37 8.19
CA TYR A 37 21.59 17.55 7.00
C TYR A 37 20.08 17.52 6.71
N CYS A 38 19.24 17.65 7.71
CA CYS A 38 17.80 17.76 7.56
C CYS A 38 17.37 19.05 6.85
N ARG A 39 18.23 20.07 6.80
CA ARG A 39 17.97 21.35 6.13
C ARG A 39 18.30 21.34 4.63
N SER A 40 19.08 20.39 4.15
CA SER A 40 19.43 20.26 2.73
C SER A 40 18.58 19.18 2.06
N PHE A 41 17.30 19.46 1.83
CA PHE A 41 16.47 18.57 1.01
C PHE A 41 17.01 18.51 -0.41
N LYS A 42 17.59 17.38 -0.82
CA LYS A 42 17.81 17.12 -2.23
C LYS A 42 16.46 16.94 -2.89
N LYS A 43 15.98 17.96 -3.57
CA LYS A 43 14.79 17.85 -4.39
C LYS A 43 15.13 16.94 -5.58
N ILE A 44 14.54 15.76 -5.62
CA ILE A 44 14.56 14.91 -6.80
C ILE A 44 13.48 15.45 -7.73
N THR A 45 13.91 16.02 -8.86
CA THR A 45 12.99 16.38 -9.94
C THR A 45 12.91 15.20 -10.90
N ILE A 46 11.72 14.61 -11.01
CA ILE A 46 11.43 13.53 -11.95
C ILE A 46 10.45 14.06 -13.01
N ASP A 47 10.70 13.72 -14.25
CA ASP A 47 9.88 14.05 -15.41
C ASP A 47 8.92 12.91 -15.80
N GLY A 48 8.91 11.84 -15.01
CA GLY A 48 8.02 10.70 -15.14
C GLY A 48 7.02 10.59 -13.98
N LYS A 49 6.14 9.61 -14.07
CA LYS A 49 5.17 9.31 -13.00
C LYS A 49 5.83 8.51 -11.91
N PHE A 50 5.65 8.93 -10.66
CA PHE A 50 5.98 8.11 -9.51
C PHE A 50 4.95 6.99 -9.37
N GLN A 51 5.44 5.75 -9.28
CA GLN A 51 4.60 4.58 -9.11
C GLN A 51 5.12 3.77 -7.93
N GLN A 52 4.30 3.66 -6.89
CA GLN A 52 4.64 2.79 -5.78
C GLN A 52 4.46 1.34 -6.18
N ILE A 53 5.46 0.52 -5.85
CA ILE A 53 5.44 -0.92 -6.07
C ILE A 53 5.74 -1.63 -4.74
N PRO A 54 5.22 -2.85 -4.52
CA PRO A 54 5.65 -3.67 -3.40
C PRO A 54 7.16 -3.91 -3.46
N ASP A 55 7.78 -3.95 -2.27
CA ASP A 55 9.18 -4.31 -2.15
C ASP A 55 9.34 -5.84 -2.32
N PRO A 56 10.01 -6.32 -3.38
CA PRO A 56 10.14 -7.76 -3.62
C PRO A 56 11.14 -8.45 -2.66
N GLU A 57 11.92 -7.68 -1.91
CA GLU A 57 12.94 -8.19 -0.99
C GLU A 57 12.41 -8.36 0.44
N THR A 58 11.19 -7.89 0.73
CA THR A 58 10.58 -8.04 2.05
C THR A 58 9.54 -9.15 2.06
N GLU A 59 9.58 -10.00 3.08
CA GLU A 59 8.59 -11.07 3.29
C GLU A 59 7.21 -10.50 3.67
N ARG A 60 7.19 -9.32 4.29
CA ARG A 60 5.95 -8.66 4.71
C ARG A 60 6.06 -7.15 4.55
N GLN A 61 5.05 -6.56 3.92
CA GLN A 61 4.93 -5.11 3.82
C GLN A 61 3.60 -4.64 4.41
N ILE A 62 3.65 -3.59 5.22
CA ILE A 62 2.46 -2.89 5.72
C ILE A 62 2.47 -1.48 5.13
N LEU A 63 1.37 -1.12 4.46
CA LEU A 63 1.16 0.20 3.88
C LEU A 63 -0.05 0.84 4.54
N TYR A 64 0.15 2.01 5.15
CA TYR A 64 -0.94 2.81 5.70
C TYR A 64 -1.21 4.01 4.79
N ILE A 65 -2.45 4.12 4.30
CA ILE A 65 -2.90 5.18 3.40
C ILE A 65 -3.92 6.04 4.12
N THR A 66 -3.59 7.31 4.31
CA THR A 66 -4.46 8.26 5.00
C THR A 66 -4.68 9.51 4.17
N GLY A 67 -5.80 10.16 4.37
CA GLY A 67 -6.18 11.39 3.68
C GLY A 67 -7.67 11.69 3.84
N ALA A 68 -8.07 12.91 3.51
CA ALA A 68 -9.47 13.33 3.55
C ALA A 68 -10.35 12.50 2.62
N SER A 69 -11.65 12.49 2.84
CA SER A 69 -12.61 11.88 1.90
C SER A 69 -12.44 12.51 0.52
N GLY A 70 -12.51 11.70 -0.54
CA GLY A 70 -12.30 12.14 -1.91
C GLY A 70 -10.85 12.44 -2.30
N SER A 71 -9.87 12.22 -1.42
CA SER A 71 -8.44 12.47 -1.71
C SER A 71 -7.78 11.45 -2.65
N GLY A 72 -8.52 10.43 -3.07
CA GLY A 72 -8.02 9.40 -3.98
C GLY A 72 -7.37 8.19 -3.31
N LYS A 73 -7.61 7.94 -2.01
CA LYS A 73 -7.08 6.77 -1.28
C LYS A 73 -7.39 5.45 -1.99
N SER A 74 -8.66 5.19 -2.30
CA SER A 74 -9.11 3.96 -2.98
C SER A 74 -8.53 3.84 -4.39
N THR A 75 -8.43 4.97 -5.12
CA THR A 75 -7.77 5.01 -6.44
C THR A 75 -6.29 4.66 -6.35
N TYR A 76 -5.59 5.20 -5.34
CA TYR A 76 -4.19 4.87 -5.08
C TYR A 76 -4.02 3.39 -4.73
N THR A 77 -4.86 2.87 -3.84
CA THR A 77 -4.89 1.45 -3.44
C THR A 77 -5.13 0.55 -4.65
N ALA A 78 -6.08 0.88 -5.52
CA ALA A 78 -6.33 0.12 -6.74
C ALA A 78 -5.11 0.09 -7.68
N ASN A 79 -4.39 1.20 -7.82
CA ASN A 79 -3.16 1.25 -8.61
C ASN A 79 -2.02 0.44 -7.97
N TYR A 80 -1.89 0.47 -6.64
CA TYR A 80 -0.95 -0.39 -5.92
C TYR A 80 -1.24 -1.88 -6.16
N ILE A 81 -2.52 -2.29 -6.05
CA ILE A 81 -2.95 -3.67 -6.33
C ILE A 81 -2.63 -4.09 -7.76
N LYS A 82 -2.85 -3.20 -8.76
CA LYS A 82 -2.46 -3.47 -10.15
C LYS A 82 -0.96 -3.78 -10.28
N ASN A 83 -0.13 -3.05 -9.56
CA ASN A 83 1.32 -3.29 -9.57
C ASN A 83 1.70 -4.54 -8.79
N TYR A 84 1.05 -4.80 -7.65
CA TYR A 84 1.20 -6.05 -6.91
C TYR A 84 0.91 -7.27 -7.80
N ARG A 85 -0.18 -7.28 -8.53
CA ARG A 85 -0.55 -8.38 -9.44
C ARG A 85 0.40 -8.56 -10.62
N LYS A 86 1.09 -7.50 -11.06
CA LYS A 86 2.15 -7.64 -12.08
C LYS A 86 3.36 -8.40 -11.55
N LEU A 87 3.69 -8.23 -10.27
CA LEU A 87 4.80 -8.92 -9.60
C LEU A 87 4.39 -10.34 -9.16
N TYR A 88 3.17 -10.47 -8.66
CA TYR A 88 2.64 -11.69 -8.06
C TYR A 88 1.31 -12.10 -8.70
N PRO A 89 1.33 -12.57 -9.97
CA PRO A 89 0.09 -12.81 -10.74
C PRO A 89 -0.78 -13.95 -10.20
N LYS A 90 -0.21 -14.83 -9.37
CA LYS A 90 -0.92 -15.96 -8.77
C LYS A 90 -1.46 -15.69 -7.38
N ASN A 91 -1.06 -14.56 -6.78
CA ASN A 91 -1.43 -14.21 -5.42
C ASN A 91 -2.83 -13.57 -5.40
N GLU A 92 -3.57 -13.90 -4.36
CA GLU A 92 -4.91 -13.36 -4.17
C GLU A 92 -4.87 -11.95 -3.59
N VAL A 93 -5.96 -11.23 -3.81
CA VAL A 93 -6.18 -9.91 -3.21
C VAL A 93 -7.51 -9.94 -2.49
N TYR A 94 -7.49 -9.66 -1.20
CA TYR A 94 -8.67 -9.56 -0.35
C TYR A 94 -8.94 -8.11 0.01
N CYS A 95 -10.21 -7.74 0.10
CA CYS A 95 -10.65 -6.43 0.58
C CYS A 95 -11.66 -6.61 1.71
N PHE A 96 -11.25 -6.29 2.90
CA PHE A 96 -12.10 -6.24 4.08
C PHE A 96 -12.74 -4.86 4.18
N SER A 97 -14.06 -4.80 4.16
CA SER A 97 -14.81 -3.55 4.24
C SER A 97 -16.19 -3.78 4.85
N ALA A 98 -16.74 -2.77 5.50
CA ALA A 98 -18.15 -2.75 5.87
C ALA A 98 -19.08 -2.51 4.65
N LEU A 99 -18.53 -2.00 3.56
CA LEU A 99 -19.27 -1.70 2.33
C LEU A 99 -19.32 -2.92 1.39
N LYS A 100 -20.45 -3.13 0.76
CA LYS A 100 -20.65 -4.22 -0.21
C LYS A 100 -19.92 -3.98 -1.52
N ASP A 101 -19.77 -2.73 -1.92
CA ASP A 101 -19.13 -2.31 -3.16
C ASP A 101 -18.34 -1.01 -2.97
N ASP A 102 -17.35 -0.78 -3.81
CA ASP A 102 -16.59 0.47 -3.99
C ASP A 102 -16.13 0.52 -5.44
N GLU A 103 -16.69 1.46 -6.22
CA GLU A 103 -16.37 1.61 -7.64
C GLU A 103 -14.87 1.75 -7.92
N SER A 104 -14.13 2.39 -7.01
CA SER A 104 -12.69 2.62 -7.18
C SER A 104 -11.85 1.37 -6.95
N LEU A 105 -12.23 0.52 -5.99
CA LEU A 105 -11.52 -0.71 -5.67
C LEU A 105 -12.00 -1.90 -6.50
N ASP A 106 -13.27 -1.93 -6.87
CA ASP A 106 -13.85 -3.06 -7.60
C ASP A 106 -13.31 -3.19 -9.03
N VAL A 107 -12.70 -2.13 -9.58
CA VAL A 107 -11.97 -2.19 -10.86
C VAL A 107 -10.83 -3.21 -10.84
N VAL A 108 -10.30 -3.53 -9.69
CA VAL A 108 -9.23 -4.55 -9.52
C VAL A 108 -9.78 -5.91 -9.06
N LYS A 109 -11.10 -6.05 -8.93
CA LYS A 109 -11.78 -7.32 -8.60
C LYS A 109 -11.13 -8.05 -7.41
N PRO A 110 -11.05 -7.44 -6.23
CA PRO A 110 -10.57 -8.13 -5.04
C PRO A 110 -11.61 -9.16 -4.58
N LYS A 111 -11.19 -10.17 -3.84
CA LYS A 111 -12.11 -11.01 -3.06
C LYS A 111 -12.60 -10.18 -1.88
N ARG A 112 -13.86 -9.75 -1.94
CA ARG A 112 -14.44 -8.90 -0.89
C ARG A 112 -14.89 -9.74 0.28
N VAL A 113 -14.51 -9.32 1.47
CA VAL A 113 -14.92 -9.88 2.76
C VAL A 113 -15.68 -8.78 3.50
N ILE A 114 -16.95 -9.01 3.76
CA ILE A 114 -17.77 -8.08 4.53
C ILE A 114 -17.47 -8.26 6.00
N ILE A 115 -17.16 -7.16 6.67
CA ILE A 115 -16.93 -7.15 8.11
C ILE A 115 -18.28 -7.05 8.80
N ASP A 116 -18.75 -8.17 9.34
CA ASP A 116 -20.01 -8.30 10.07
C ASP A 116 -19.84 -9.19 11.30
N GLU A 117 -20.93 -9.42 12.03
CA GLU A 117 -20.92 -10.28 13.23
C GLU A 117 -20.52 -11.72 12.94
N SER A 118 -20.74 -12.21 11.74
CA SER A 118 -20.36 -13.58 11.34
C SER A 118 -18.86 -13.75 11.26
N LEU A 119 -18.16 -12.74 10.76
CA LEU A 119 -16.70 -12.72 10.71
C LEU A 119 -16.06 -12.72 12.10
N VAL A 120 -16.67 -11.98 13.06
CA VAL A 120 -16.22 -11.98 14.46
C VAL A 120 -16.44 -13.32 15.14
N SER A 121 -17.60 -13.95 14.87
CA SER A 121 -17.96 -15.25 15.46
C SER A 121 -17.16 -16.41 14.90
N SER A 122 -16.75 -16.32 13.63
CA SER A 122 -15.99 -17.34 12.91
C SER A 122 -14.92 -16.66 12.07
N PRO A 123 -13.81 -16.21 12.68
CA PRO A 123 -12.76 -15.51 11.98
C PRO A 123 -12.08 -16.43 10.96
N ILE A 124 -11.69 -15.84 9.81
CA ILE A 124 -10.97 -16.57 8.78
C ILE A 124 -9.56 -16.86 9.28
N PRO A 125 -9.07 -18.11 9.21
CA PRO A 125 -7.72 -18.46 9.62
C PRO A 125 -6.67 -17.63 8.86
N ILE A 126 -5.62 -17.17 9.56
CA ILE A 126 -4.60 -16.30 8.97
C ILE A 126 -3.84 -16.97 7.84
N GLU A 127 -3.78 -18.29 7.83
CA GLU A 127 -3.12 -19.11 6.81
C GLU A 127 -3.77 -18.95 5.43
N GLU A 128 -5.08 -18.63 5.39
CA GLU A 128 -5.81 -18.37 4.15
C GLU A 128 -5.29 -17.12 3.42
N PHE A 129 -4.59 -16.23 4.13
CA PHE A 129 -4.02 -15.01 3.57
C PHE A 129 -2.54 -15.13 3.23
N ALA A 130 -1.97 -16.34 3.32
CA ALA A 130 -0.59 -16.57 2.93
C ALA A 130 -0.35 -16.16 1.47
N ASN A 131 0.75 -15.44 1.22
CA ASN A 131 1.10 -14.94 -0.11
C ASN A 131 -0.01 -14.11 -0.78
N SER A 132 -0.71 -13.29 -0.01
CA SER A 132 -1.79 -12.44 -0.51
C SER A 132 -1.55 -10.96 -0.24
N CYS A 133 -2.35 -10.12 -0.88
CA CYS A 133 -2.47 -8.70 -0.52
C CYS A 133 -3.81 -8.52 0.18
N VAL A 134 -3.78 -8.04 1.41
CA VAL A 134 -4.98 -7.76 2.20
C VAL A 134 -5.15 -6.26 2.34
N VAL A 135 -6.32 -5.77 2.00
CA VAL A 135 -6.72 -4.37 2.13
C VAL A 135 -7.81 -4.26 3.18
N PHE A 136 -7.65 -3.35 4.12
CA PHE A 136 -8.68 -2.93 5.05
C PHE A 136 -9.15 -1.54 4.61
N ASP A 137 -10.40 -1.42 4.20
CA ASP A 137 -10.97 -0.20 3.65
C ASP A 137 -12.15 0.26 4.49
N ASP A 138 -12.14 1.54 4.88
CA ASP A 138 -13.18 2.22 5.66
C ASP A 138 -13.60 1.47 6.96
N ILE A 139 -12.63 0.85 7.65
CA ILE A 139 -12.89 0.11 8.89
C ILE A 139 -13.33 0.99 10.07
N ASP A 140 -13.05 2.29 10.01
CA ASP A 140 -13.47 3.27 11.03
C ASP A 140 -14.98 3.55 11.00
N VAL A 141 -15.67 3.18 9.93
CA VAL A 141 -17.14 3.25 9.83
C VAL A 141 -17.82 2.17 10.67
N ILE A 142 -17.06 1.12 11.06
CA ILE A 142 -17.58 0.05 11.91
C ILE A 142 -17.80 0.59 13.33
N SER A 143 -19.06 0.74 13.69
CA SER A 143 -19.46 1.32 14.99
C SER A 143 -19.21 0.38 16.17
N ASP A 144 -19.27 -0.94 15.94
CA ASP A 144 -19.04 -1.94 16.98
C ASP A 144 -17.54 -2.15 17.21
N LYS A 145 -17.11 -1.88 18.47
CA LYS A 145 -15.72 -2.06 18.87
C LYS A 145 -15.23 -3.51 18.73
N LYS A 146 -16.11 -4.50 19.03
CA LYS A 146 -15.74 -5.92 18.91
C LYS A 146 -15.44 -6.32 17.46
N GLN A 147 -16.20 -5.77 16.50
CA GLN A 147 -15.96 -6.03 15.08
C GLN A 147 -14.67 -5.38 14.59
N ARG A 148 -14.26 -4.24 15.16
CA ARG A 148 -12.98 -3.59 14.78
C ARG A 148 -11.74 -4.25 15.36
N ASP A 149 -11.88 -4.81 16.56
CA ASP A 149 -10.77 -5.39 17.33
C ASP A 149 -10.58 -6.90 17.02
N ALA A 150 -11.46 -7.51 16.21
CA ALA A 150 -11.38 -8.90 15.74
C ALA A 150 -10.50 -9.05 14.50
#